data_8c9062d471c4f2639d80a398a6fe526d
#
_entry.id   8c9062d471c4f2639d80a398a6fe526d
#
_cell.length_a   1.000
_cell.length_b   1.000
_cell.length_c   1.000
_cell.angle_alpha   90.00
_cell.angle_beta   90.00
_cell.angle_gamma   90.00
#
_symmetry.space_group_name_H-M   'P 1'
#
loop_
_entity.id
_entity.type
_entity.pdbx_description
1 polymer ?
#
loop_
_entity_poly.entity_id
_entity_poly.type
_entity_poly.pdbx_seq_one_letter_code
_entity_poly.pdbx_strand_id
1 'polypeptide(L)'
;MLTHPTHGRLVTLGLTGMAKALDEQQRQPDVATLAFEERLALLVDREATERENKRLVSRLRFASLRQNAVVEDIDMKAPRGLDKALFQKLVAGEWIERYQNLLIIGPTGVGKSWIACALGHKACRDNRSVLYQRLPRLSDVLALARGDGHHARLLKSLARVELLILDDWGLAPMTAEQRRDLLEIMEDRHGRGSTMVTSQLPVEHWHEIIGDPTLADAILDRLVHNAHRLTLKGDSLRKAAAKRQKLDDEPAN
;
A
#
# COMPACT_ATOMS: atom_id res chain seq x y z
N MET A 1 -32.15 -2.25 -29.94
CA MET A 1 -31.12 -2.60 -30.94
C MET A 1 -30.73 -4.06 -30.71
N LEU A 2 -30.80 -4.91 -31.73
CA LEU A 2 -30.31 -6.29 -31.64
C LEU A 2 -28.78 -6.23 -31.51
N THR A 3 -28.27 -6.73 -30.41
CA THR A 3 -26.83 -6.78 -30.14
C THR A 3 -26.19 -7.75 -31.14
N HIS A 4 -25.13 -7.32 -31.83
CA HIS A 4 -24.45 -8.17 -32.81
C HIS A 4 -23.95 -9.48 -32.15
N PRO A 5 -24.08 -10.67 -32.78
CA PRO A 5 -23.67 -11.94 -32.19
C PRO A 5 -22.24 -11.97 -31.66
N THR A 6 -21.33 -11.22 -32.29
CA THR A 6 -19.93 -11.06 -31.84
C THR A 6 -19.81 -10.41 -30.46
N HIS A 7 -20.66 -9.41 -30.14
CA HIS A 7 -20.68 -8.80 -28.81
C HIS A 7 -20.97 -9.85 -27.72
N GLY A 8 -22.02 -10.66 -27.91
CA GLY A 8 -22.35 -11.74 -26.97
C GLY A 8 -21.21 -12.75 -26.79
N ARG A 9 -20.51 -13.10 -27.87
CA ARG A 9 -19.34 -13.99 -27.80
C ARG A 9 -18.17 -13.37 -27.04
N LEU A 10 -17.87 -12.08 -27.25
CA LEU A 10 -16.82 -11.37 -26.48
C LEU A 10 -17.13 -11.37 -25.00
N VAL A 11 -18.37 -11.09 -24.60
CA VAL A 11 -18.81 -11.16 -23.20
C VAL A 11 -18.64 -12.55 -22.61
N THR A 12 -19.09 -13.60 -23.34
CA THR A 12 -18.96 -15.00 -22.89
C THR A 12 -17.50 -15.43 -22.71
N LEU A 13 -16.59 -14.92 -23.56
CA LEU A 13 -15.15 -15.14 -23.44
C LEU A 13 -14.47 -14.26 -22.36
N GLY A 14 -15.23 -13.42 -21.66
CA GLY A 14 -14.69 -12.51 -20.65
C GLY A 14 -13.94 -11.30 -21.21
N LEU A 15 -14.06 -11.02 -22.52
CA LEU A 15 -13.46 -9.89 -23.23
C LEU A 15 -14.38 -8.65 -23.16
N THR A 16 -14.68 -8.23 -21.93
CA THR A 16 -15.68 -7.19 -21.64
C THR A 16 -15.25 -5.80 -22.13
N GLY A 17 -13.95 -5.50 -22.13
CA GLY A 17 -13.40 -4.26 -22.67
C GLY A 17 -13.58 -4.19 -24.20
N MET A 18 -13.26 -5.28 -24.91
CA MET A 18 -13.49 -5.37 -26.35
C MET A 18 -14.97 -5.25 -26.71
N ALA A 19 -15.85 -5.87 -25.93
CA ALA A 19 -17.30 -5.76 -26.15
C ALA A 19 -17.78 -4.31 -26.03
N LYS A 20 -17.37 -3.59 -25.00
CA LYS A 20 -17.66 -2.17 -24.81
C LYS A 20 -17.13 -1.32 -25.96
N ALA A 21 -15.86 -1.53 -26.34
CA ALA A 21 -15.25 -0.77 -27.44
C ALA A 21 -15.90 -1.06 -28.79
N LEU A 22 -16.37 -2.30 -29.03
CA LEU A 22 -17.13 -2.64 -30.23
C LEU A 22 -18.44 -1.86 -30.31
N ASP A 23 -19.19 -1.75 -29.20
CA ASP A 23 -20.41 -0.95 -29.13
C ASP A 23 -20.13 0.55 -29.32
N GLU A 24 -19.03 1.06 -28.77
CA GLU A 24 -18.60 2.45 -28.95
C GLU A 24 -18.27 2.73 -30.43
N GLN A 25 -17.51 1.86 -31.09
CA GLN A 25 -17.18 1.98 -32.52
C GLN A 25 -18.41 1.99 -33.41
N GLN A 26 -19.44 1.21 -33.10
CA GLN A 26 -20.69 1.18 -33.90
C GLN A 26 -21.49 2.49 -33.81
N ARG A 27 -21.26 3.30 -32.75
CA ARG A 27 -21.94 4.58 -32.54
C ARG A 27 -21.18 5.77 -33.09
N GLN A 28 -19.91 5.59 -33.46
CA GLN A 28 -19.01 6.65 -33.92
C GLN A 28 -18.75 6.50 -35.44
N PRO A 29 -19.39 7.33 -36.33
CA PRO A 29 -19.20 7.24 -37.77
C PRO A 29 -17.77 7.38 -38.24
N ASP A 30 -16.97 8.22 -37.54
CA ASP A 30 -15.57 8.50 -37.88
C ASP A 30 -14.67 7.26 -37.74
N VAL A 31 -15.01 6.34 -36.84
CA VAL A 31 -14.26 5.10 -36.65
C VAL A 31 -14.43 4.15 -37.83
N ALA A 32 -15.52 4.27 -38.57
CA ALA A 32 -15.75 3.47 -39.77
C ALA A 32 -14.76 3.76 -40.92
N THR A 33 -14.09 4.92 -40.88
CA THR A 33 -13.06 5.32 -41.86
C THR A 33 -11.70 4.71 -41.58
N LEU A 34 -11.46 4.20 -40.37
CA LEU A 34 -10.23 3.53 -39.98
C LEU A 34 -10.09 2.16 -40.64
N ALA A 35 -8.85 1.74 -40.92
CA ALA A 35 -8.54 0.40 -41.38
C ALA A 35 -8.96 -0.67 -40.32
N PHE A 36 -9.17 -1.90 -40.76
CA PHE A 36 -9.58 -2.99 -39.88
C PHE A 36 -8.60 -3.19 -38.73
N GLU A 37 -7.29 -3.17 -39.01
CA GLU A 37 -6.21 -3.35 -38.06
C GLU A 37 -6.22 -2.27 -37.00
N GLU A 38 -6.47 -1.03 -37.37
CA GLU A 38 -6.55 0.12 -36.43
C GLU A 38 -7.75 -0.04 -35.49
N ARG A 39 -8.91 -0.42 -36.04
CA ARG A 39 -10.11 -0.68 -35.24
C ARG A 39 -9.93 -1.86 -34.28
N LEU A 40 -9.24 -2.91 -34.73
CA LEU A 40 -8.92 -4.06 -33.91
C LEU A 40 -7.94 -3.68 -32.78
N ALA A 41 -6.92 -2.86 -33.07
CA ALA A 41 -5.99 -2.34 -32.07
C ALA A 41 -6.72 -1.60 -30.96
N LEU A 42 -7.66 -0.71 -31.29
CA LEU A 42 -8.48 0.01 -30.30
C LEU A 42 -9.30 -0.96 -29.41
N LEU A 43 -9.82 -2.07 -29.96
CA LEU A 43 -10.53 -3.08 -29.16
C LEU A 43 -9.59 -3.79 -28.18
N VAL A 44 -8.39 -4.16 -28.65
CA VAL A 44 -7.38 -4.84 -27.83
C VAL A 44 -6.87 -3.94 -26.72
N ASP A 45 -6.56 -2.68 -27.01
CA ASP A 45 -6.11 -1.70 -26.03
C ASP A 45 -7.15 -1.44 -24.94
N ARG A 46 -8.43 -1.38 -25.33
CA ARG A 46 -9.52 -1.24 -24.36
C ARG A 46 -9.62 -2.44 -23.43
N GLU A 47 -9.47 -3.65 -23.97
CA GLU A 47 -9.46 -4.87 -23.17
C GLU A 47 -8.28 -4.92 -22.21
N ALA A 48 -7.08 -4.57 -22.68
CA ALA A 48 -5.88 -4.50 -21.85
C ALA A 48 -6.08 -3.53 -20.68
N THR A 49 -6.56 -2.31 -20.96
CA THR A 49 -6.88 -1.29 -19.97
C THR A 49 -7.94 -1.77 -18.96
N GLU A 50 -9.01 -2.39 -19.42
CA GLU A 50 -10.07 -2.92 -18.55
C GLU A 50 -9.54 -4.01 -17.61
N ARG A 51 -8.67 -4.89 -18.12
CA ARG A 51 -8.03 -5.94 -17.31
C ARG A 51 -7.06 -5.36 -16.27
N GLU A 52 -6.25 -4.39 -16.66
CA GLU A 52 -5.35 -3.71 -15.73
C GLU A 52 -6.11 -3.01 -14.61
N ASN A 53 -7.19 -2.31 -14.95
CA ASN A 53 -8.06 -1.66 -13.98
C ASN A 53 -8.69 -2.67 -13.00
N LYS A 54 -9.21 -3.79 -13.50
CA LYS A 54 -9.77 -4.87 -12.65
C LYS A 54 -8.70 -5.45 -11.70
N ARG A 55 -7.49 -5.68 -12.21
CA ARG A 55 -6.37 -6.16 -11.39
C ARG A 55 -5.97 -5.15 -10.33
N LEU A 56 -5.90 -3.85 -10.68
CA LEU A 56 -5.61 -2.78 -9.72
C LEU A 56 -6.67 -2.71 -8.62
N VAL A 57 -7.96 -2.72 -8.97
CA VAL A 57 -9.05 -2.73 -7.99
C VAL A 57 -8.94 -3.94 -7.04
N SER A 58 -8.63 -5.12 -7.59
CA SER A 58 -8.43 -6.33 -6.78
C SER A 58 -7.24 -6.19 -5.82
N ARG A 59 -6.09 -5.66 -6.31
CA ARG A 59 -4.91 -5.41 -5.46
C ARG A 59 -5.19 -4.40 -4.36
N LEU A 60 -5.85 -3.29 -4.66
CA LEU A 60 -6.21 -2.26 -3.68
C LEU A 60 -7.17 -2.81 -2.61
N ARG A 61 -8.14 -3.64 -3.01
CA ARG A 61 -9.03 -4.32 -2.06
C ARG A 61 -8.25 -5.26 -1.14
N PHE A 62 -7.34 -6.06 -1.69
CA PHE A 62 -6.49 -6.96 -0.92
C PHE A 62 -5.55 -6.19 0.01
N ALA A 63 -4.94 -5.11 -0.46
CA ALA A 63 -4.01 -4.29 0.30
C ALA A 63 -4.65 -3.71 1.58
N SER A 64 -5.97 -3.51 1.60
CA SER A 64 -6.73 -3.03 2.75
C SER A 64 -6.14 -1.75 3.36
N LEU A 65 -5.68 -0.82 2.51
CA LEU A 65 -5.07 0.44 2.94
C LEU A 65 -6.06 1.24 3.79
N ARG A 66 -5.59 1.75 4.92
CA ARG A 66 -6.42 2.51 5.88
C ARG A 66 -6.89 3.86 5.33
N GLN A 67 -6.11 4.47 4.46
CA GLN A 67 -6.36 5.79 3.91
C GLN A 67 -6.41 5.73 2.39
N ASN A 68 -7.33 6.49 1.79
CA ASN A 68 -7.37 6.70 0.33
C ASN A 68 -6.36 7.78 -0.05
N ALA A 69 -5.08 7.49 0.20
CA ALA A 69 -3.99 8.41 -0.07
C ALA A 69 -3.28 8.02 -1.37
N VAL A 70 -2.98 9.00 -2.20
CA VAL A 70 -2.15 8.84 -3.39
C VAL A 70 -0.91 9.73 -3.28
N VAL A 71 0.15 9.38 -4.00
CA VAL A 71 1.43 10.12 -3.91
C VAL A 71 1.31 11.54 -4.44
N GLU A 72 0.38 11.77 -5.34
CA GLU A 72 0.05 13.05 -5.94
C GLU A 72 -0.56 14.03 -4.90
N ASP A 73 -1.25 13.52 -3.88
CA ASP A 73 -1.89 14.32 -2.82
C ASP A 73 -0.93 14.65 -1.65
N ILE A 74 0.33 14.23 -1.75
CA ILE A 74 1.30 14.51 -0.69
C ILE A 74 1.76 15.96 -0.76
N ASP A 75 1.34 16.76 0.22
CA ASP A 75 1.84 18.14 0.37
C ASP A 75 3.33 18.13 0.72
N MET A 76 4.15 18.43 -0.29
CA MET A 76 5.61 18.52 -0.19
C MET A 76 6.09 19.82 0.47
N LYS A 77 5.17 20.80 0.68
CA LYS A 77 5.49 22.09 1.31
C LYS A 77 5.16 22.10 2.80
N ALA A 78 4.39 21.12 3.28
CA ALA A 78 4.04 21.01 4.69
C ALA A 78 5.30 20.98 5.56
N PRO A 79 5.34 21.74 6.69
CA PRO A 79 6.54 21.89 7.54
C PRO A 79 6.72 20.65 8.43
N ARG A 80 6.92 19.49 7.82
CA ARG A 80 7.10 18.19 8.49
C ARG A 80 8.45 17.55 8.22
N GLY A 81 9.41 18.30 7.63
CA GLY A 81 10.76 17.80 7.37
C GLY A 81 10.82 16.64 6.36
N LEU A 82 9.83 16.54 5.46
CA LEU A 82 9.82 15.51 4.42
C LEU A 82 10.96 15.75 3.44
N ASP A 83 11.92 14.82 3.38
CA ASP A 83 12.99 14.84 2.39
C ASP A 83 12.40 14.53 1.00
N LYS A 84 12.37 15.56 0.15
CA LYS A 84 11.77 15.48 -1.19
C LYS A 84 12.54 14.52 -2.11
N ALA A 85 13.87 14.52 -2.03
CA ALA A 85 14.70 13.69 -2.90
C ALA A 85 14.53 12.21 -2.52
N LEU A 86 14.57 11.91 -1.22
CA LEU A 86 14.29 10.56 -0.73
C LEU A 86 12.87 10.12 -1.08
N PHE A 87 11.87 10.99 -0.87
CA PHE A 87 10.48 10.65 -1.20
C PHE A 87 10.29 10.32 -2.68
N GLN A 88 10.87 11.10 -3.59
CA GLN A 88 10.84 10.82 -5.03
C GLN A 88 11.49 9.47 -5.38
N LYS A 89 12.61 9.15 -4.76
CA LYS A 89 13.27 7.85 -4.89
C LYS A 89 12.36 6.70 -4.41
N LEU A 90 11.65 6.90 -3.30
CA LEU A 90 10.71 5.91 -2.77
C LEU A 90 9.50 5.71 -3.70
N VAL A 91 8.99 6.79 -4.32
CA VAL A 91 7.90 6.74 -5.30
C VAL A 91 8.29 5.96 -6.55
N ALA A 92 9.57 5.98 -6.96
CA ALA A 92 10.07 5.18 -8.09
C ALA A 92 9.95 3.66 -7.86
N GLY A 93 9.92 3.19 -6.59
CA GLY A 93 9.58 1.81 -6.24
C GLY A 93 10.76 0.81 -6.32
N GLU A 94 11.96 1.21 -6.78
CA GLU A 94 13.12 0.32 -6.90
C GLU A 94 13.52 -0.36 -5.59
N TRP A 95 13.28 0.29 -4.44
CA TRP A 95 13.58 -0.27 -3.13
C TRP A 95 12.78 -1.56 -2.84
N ILE A 96 11.55 -1.67 -3.39
CA ILE A 96 10.74 -2.89 -3.27
C ILE A 96 11.35 -4.03 -4.10
N GLU A 97 11.83 -3.72 -5.31
CA GLU A 97 12.51 -4.70 -6.17
C GLU A 97 13.80 -5.25 -5.56
N ARG A 98 14.47 -4.40 -4.79
CA ARG A 98 15.72 -4.75 -4.08
C ARG A 98 15.48 -5.33 -2.69
N TYR A 99 14.23 -5.61 -2.31
CA TYR A 99 13.83 -6.14 -1.01
C TYR A 99 14.34 -5.27 0.17
N GLN A 100 14.44 -3.96 -0.05
CA GLN A 100 14.81 -3.02 0.99
C GLN A 100 13.60 -2.64 1.82
N ASN A 101 13.82 -2.25 3.08
CA ASN A 101 12.77 -1.83 3.98
C ASN A 101 12.62 -0.30 3.99
N LEU A 102 11.52 0.18 4.59
CA LEU A 102 11.28 1.60 4.79
C LEU A 102 10.76 1.86 6.21
N LEU A 103 11.42 2.73 6.94
CA LEU A 103 11.01 3.17 8.26
C LEU A 103 10.52 4.62 8.18
N ILE A 104 9.26 4.87 8.53
CA ILE A 104 8.66 6.20 8.58
C ILE A 104 8.46 6.58 10.04
N ILE A 105 9.27 7.49 10.55
CA ILE A 105 9.35 7.82 11.97
C ILE A 105 8.93 9.27 12.18
N GLY A 106 8.28 9.55 13.30
CA GLY A 106 7.92 10.92 13.68
C GLY A 106 6.73 11.01 14.64
N PRO A 107 6.44 12.18 15.19
CA PRO A 107 5.37 12.36 16.18
C PRO A 107 3.98 12.06 15.62
N THR A 108 2.99 11.98 16.51
CA THR A 108 1.60 11.75 16.12
C THR A 108 1.06 12.88 15.25
N GLY A 109 0.35 12.51 14.17
CA GLY A 109 -0.38 13.47 13.33
C GLY A 109 0.42 14.11 12.21
N VAL A 110 1.72 13.84 12.06
CA VAL A 110 2.57 14.38 10.97
C VAL A 110 2.34 13.71 9.60
N GLY A 111 1.46 12.71 9.52
CA GLY A 111 1.09 12.08 8.26
C GLY A 111 1.83 10.79 7.92
N LYS A 112 2.46 10.08 8.89
CA LYS A 112 3.16 8.80 8.65
C LYS A 112 2.31 7.77 7.93
N SER A 113 1.14 7.41 8.50
CA SER A 113 0.23 6.44 7.92
C SER A 113 -0.35 6.90 6.58
N TRP A 114 -0.52 8.22 6.37
CA TRP A 114 -0.93 8.79 5.10
C TRP A 114 0.11 8.53 4.01
N ILE A 115 1.38 8.84 4.30
CA ILE A 115 2.51 8.58 3.40
C ILE A 115 2.65 7.08 3.13
N ALA A 116 2.56 6.25 4.18
CA ALA A 116 2.64 4.79 4.02
C ALA A 116 1.53 4.25 3.10
N CYS A 117 0.29 4.72 3.26
CA CYS A 117 -0.82 4.35 2.38
C CYS A 117 -0.62 4.87 0.95
N ALA A 118 -0.10 6.10 0.76
CA ALA A 118 0.17 6.65 -0.57
C ALA A 118 1.23 5.85 -1.32
N LEU A 119 2.34 5.47 -0.66
CA LEU A 119 3.36 4.60 -1.24
C LEU A 119 2.83 3.18 -1.49
N GLY A 120 2.00 2.64 -0.60
CA GLY A 120 1.33 1.36 -0.79
C GLY A 120 0.36 1.37 -1.99
N HIS A 121 -0.40 2.45 -2.14
CA HIS A 121 -1.27 2.66 -3.31
C HIS A 121 -0.45 2.72 -4.62
N LYS A 122 0.67 3.46 -4.61
CA LYS A 122 1.58 3.53 -5.76
C LYS A 122 2.14 2.15 -6.10
N ALA A 123 2.57 1.37 -5.12
CA ALA A 123 3.03 0.01 -5.32
C ALA A 123 1.94 -0.89 -5.95
N CYS A 124 0.67 -0.76 -5.55
CA CYS A 124 -0.45 -1.45 -6.21
C CYS A 124 -0.61 -1.03 -7.68
N ARG A 125 -0.42 0.26 -7.99
CA ARG A 125 -0.45 0.77 -9.39
C ARG A 125 0.70 0.21 -10.22
N ASP A 126 1.85 -0.03 -9.60
CA ASP A 126 3.04 -0.65 -10.21
C ASP A 126 2.98 -2.19 -10.23
N ASN A 127 1.78 -2.75 -10.14
CA ASN A 127 1.52 -4.19 -10.16
C ASN A 127 2.07 -5.00 -8.98
N ARG A 128 2.47 -4.36 -7.87
CA ARG A 128 2.98 -5.02 -6.67
C ARG A 128 1.84 -5.49 -5.76
N SER A 129 2.04 -6.62 -5.12
CA SER A 129 1.17 -7.11 -4.05
C SER A 129 1.50 -6.38 -2.74
N VAL A 130 0.50 -5.75 -2.13
CA VAL A 130 0.65 -4.97 -0.91
C VAL A 130 -0.33 -5.48 0.15
N LEU A 131 0.09 -5.48 1.41
CA LEU A 131 -0.79 -5.73 2.55
C LEU A 131 -0.49 -4.72 3.66
N TYR A 132 -1.53 -4.02 4.11
CA TYR A 132 -1.44 -3.09 5.23
C TYR A 132 -2.02 -3.74 6.49
N GLN A 133 -1.27 -3.67 7.58
CA GLN A 133 -1.70 -4.13 8.90
C GLN A 133 -1.28 -3.13 9.98
N ARG A 134 -2.16 -2.89 10.94
CA ARG A 134 -1.76 -2.23 12.19
C ARG A 134 -1.15 -3.30 13.10
N LEU A 135 0.06 -3.09 13.57
CA LEU A 135 0.79 -4.09 14.34
C LEU A 135 0.03 -4.61 15.58
N PRO A 136 -0.62 -3.75 16.40
CA PRO A 136 -1.42 -4.24 17.52
C PRO A 136 -2.56 -5.18 17.07
N ARG A 137 -3.29 -4.80 16.01
CA ARG A 137 -4.39 -5.62 15.47
C ARG A 137 -3.89 -6.92 14.83
N LEU A 138 -2.76 -6.88 14.17
CA LEU A 138 -2.13 -8.08 13.59
C LEU A 138 -1.80 -9.09 14.70
N SER A 139 -1.27 -8.60 15.82
CA SER A 139 -0.98 -9.46 16.99
C SER A 139 -2.23 -10.15 17.53
N ASP A 140 -3.35 -9.42 17.63
CA ASP A 140 -4.63 -10.02 18.07
C ASP A 140 -5.12 -11.09 17.08
N VAL A 141 -5.02 -10.82 15.78
CA VAL A 141 -5.43 -11.76 14.72
C VAL A 141 -4.54 -13.01 14.72
N LEU A 142 -3.22 -12.88 14.94
CA LEU A 142 -2.30 -14.00 15.04
C LEU A 142 -2.58 -14.86 16.28
N ALA A 143 -2.89 -14.25 17.42
CA ALA A 143 -3.28 -14.95 18.63
C ALA A 143 -4.56 -15.77 18.43
N LEU A 144 -5.59 -15.19 17.82
CA LEU A 144 -6.83 -15.91 17.46
C LEU A 144 -6.56 -17.07 16.49
N ALA A 145 -5.75 -16.83 15.47
CA ALA A 145 -5.41 -17.83 14.45
C ALA A 145 -4.68 -19.05 15.01
N ARG A 146 -3.97 -18.92 16.16
CA ARG A 146 -3.40 -20.06 16.87
C ARG A 146 -4.48 -20.97 17.44
N GLY A 147 -5.51 -20.40 18.06
CA GLY A 147 -6.66 -21.15 18.57
C GLY A 147 -7.42 -21.92 17.49
N ASP A 148 -7.56 -21.31 16.31
CA ASP A 148 -8.32 -21.86 15.19
C ASP A 148 -7.49 -22.72 14.23
N GLY A 149 -6.19 -22.91 14.47
CA GLY A 149 -5.29 -23.70 13.61
C GLY A 149 -4.91 -23.02 12.28
N HIS A 150 -5.22 -21.72 12.09
CA HIS A 150 -4.93 -20.97 10.85
C HIS A 150 -3.63 -20.16 10.89
N HIS A 151 -2.89 -20.20 12.00
CA HIS A 151 -1.70 -19.37 12.25
C HIS A 151 -0.65 -19.49 11.14
N ALA A 152 -0.22 -20.71 10.80
CA ALA A 152 0.77 -20.93 9.74
C ALA A 152 0.30 -20.42 8.37
N ARG A 153 -1.00 -20.53 8.07
CA ARG A 153 -1.57 -19.99 6.83
C ARG A 153 -1.51 -18.46 6.79
N LEU A 154 -1.77 -17.82 7.92
CA LEU A 154 -1.71 -16.37 8.05
C LEU A 154 -0.26 -15.88 7.89
N LEU A 155 0.71 -16.45 8.61
CA LEU A 155 2.13 -16.13 8.45
C LEU A 155 2.59 -16.27 7.00
N LYS A 156 2.23 -17.37 6.35
CA LYS A 156 2.54 -17.59 4.93
C LYS A 156 1.91 -16.54 4.02
N SER A 157 0.73 -15.99 4.35
CA SER A 157 0.12 -14.90 3.57
C SER A 157 0.88 -13.58 3.73
N LEU A 158 1.38 -13.31 4.95
CA LEU A 158 2.21 -12.13 5.25
C LEU A 158 3.59 -12.21 4.56
N ALA A 159 4.16 -13.41 4.48
CA ALA A 159 5.43 -13.65 3.83
C ALA A 159 5.40 -13.46 2.32
N ARG A 160 4.25 -13.73 1.66
CA ARG A 160 4.13 -13.76 0.19
C ARG A 160 3.99 -12.40 -0.48
N VAL A 161 3.52 -11.38 0.24
CA VAL A 161 3.33 -10.06 -0.35
C VAL A 161 4.66 -9.35 -0.60
N GLU A 162 4.78 -8.63 -1.72
CA GLU A 162 6.00 -7.90 -2.05
C GLU A 162 6.23 -6.74 -1.08
N LEU A 163 5.16 -6.07 -0.63
CA LEU A 163 5.23 -5.00 0.37
C LEU A 163 4.26 -5.26 1.52
N LEU A 164 4.80 -5.46 2.71
CA LEU A 164 4.06 -5.49 3.97
C LEU A 164 4.19 -4.13 4.67
N ILE A 165 3.07 -3.51 5.01
CA ILE A 165 3.02 -2.25 5.77
C ILE A 165 2.58 -2.58 7.20
N LEU A 166 3.46 -2.34 8.16
CA LEU A 166 3.21 -2.48 9.60
C LEU A 166 3.07 -1.08 10.21
N ASP A 167 1.84 -0.65 10.41
CA ASP A 167 1.54 0.66 10.99
C ASP A 167 1.44 0.59 12.51
N ASP A 168 1.73 1.70 13.18
CA ASP A 168 1.65 1.84 14.63
C ASP A 168 2.64 0.92 15.42
N TRP A 169 3.88 0.79 14.96
CA TRP A 169 4.94 0.07 15.66
C TRP A 169 5.30 0.74 17.00
N GLY A 170 5.45 -0.09 18.04
CA GLY A 170 5.99 0.37 19.32
C GLY A 170 5.01 1.15 20.19
N LEU A 171 3.69 0.94 20.04
CA LEU A 171 2.69 1.57 20.91
C LEU A 171 2.64 0.97 22.34
N ALA A 172 3.08 -0.27 22.50
CA ALA A 172 3.16 -0.97 23.77
C ALA A 172 4.30 -2.00 23.74
N PRO A 173 4.84 -2.41 24.90
CA PRO A 173 5.78 -3.52 25.01
C PRO A 173 5.20 -4.82 24.43
N MET A 174 6.05 -5.60 23.77
CA MET A 174 5.62 -6.86 23.12
C MET A 174 5.60 -8.04 24.10
N THR A 175 4.61 -8.89 23.98
CA THR A 175 4.59 -10.19 24.67
C THR A 175 5.58 -11.17 24.04
N ALA A 176 5.91 -12.26 24.74
CA ALA A 176 6.81 -13.29 24.22
C ALA A 176 6.29 -13.96 22.93
N GLU A 177 4.97 -14.06 22.78
CA GLU A 177 4.35 -14.62 21.57
C GLU A 177 4.42 -13.65 20.40
N GLN A 178 4.14 -12.37 20.63
CA GLN A 178 4.23 -11.33 19.61
C GLN A 178 5.64 -11.19 19.06
N ARG A 179 6.66 -11.32 19.93
CA ARG A 179 8.07 -11.31 19.51
C ARG A 179 8.41 -12.46 18.59
N ARG A 180 7.96 -13.68 18.94
CA ARG A 180 8.18 -14.88 18.11
C ARG A 180 7.50 -14.77 16.76
N ASP A 181 6.23 -14.33 16.73
CA ASP A 181 5.51 -14.10 15.47
C ASP A 181 6.20 -13.08 14.59
N LEU A 182 6.64 -11.99 15.21
CA LEU A 182 7.31 -10.92 14.48
C LEU A 182 8.65 -11.37 13.92
N LEU A 183 9.43 -12.14 14.70
CA LEU A 183 10.68 -12.72 14.22
C LEU A 183 10.43 -13.64 13.01
N GLU A 184 9.45 -14.54 13.09
CA GLU A 184 9.11 -15.45 12.00
C GLU A 184 8.69 -14.67 10.73
N ILE A 185 7.86 -13.63 10.90
CA ILE A 185 7.50 -12.74 9.77
C ILE A 185 8.74 -12.08 9.15
N MET A 186 9.66 -11.57 9.97
CA MET A 186 10.86 -10.88 9.47
C MET A 186 11.83 -11.86 8.81
N GLU A 187 11.99 -13.07 9.34
CA GLU A 187 12.82 -14.12 8.75
C GLU A 187 12.31 -14.57 7.39
N ASP A 188 11.03 -14.87 7.30
CA ASP A 188 10.40 -15.31 6.04
C ASP A 188 10.48 -14.25 4.93
N ARG A 189 10.49 -12.97 5.32
CA ARG A 189 10.51 -11.84 4.40
C ARG A 189 11.92 -11.35 4.04
N HIS A 190 12.92 -11.68 4.84
CA HIS A 190 14.29 -11.21 4.60
C HIS A 190 14.81 -11.65 3.22
N GLY A 191 15.22 -10.70 2.39
CA GLY A 191 15.69 -10.94 1.01
C GLY A 191 14.62 -11.44 0.03
N ARG A 192 13.31 -11.38 0.39
CA ARG A 192 12.19 -11.86 -0.45
C ARG A 192 11.04 -10.88 -0.58
N GLY A 193 10.93 -9.93 0.34
CA GLY A 193 9.89 -8.91 0.32
C GLY A 193 10.27 -7.73 1.19
N SER A 194 9.74 -6.56 0.83
CA SER A 194 9.99 -5.32 1.56
C SER A 194 8.99 -5.13 2.69
N THR A 195 9.46 -4.61 3.81
CA THR A 195 8.61 -4.24 4.94
C THR A 195 8.70 -2.75 5.19
N MET A 196 7.55 -2.09 5.25
CA MET A 196 7.42 -0.68 5.63
C MET A 196 6.86 -0.59 7.05
N VAL A 197 7.54 0.15 7.91
CA VAL A 197 7.11 0.33 9.29
C VAL A 197 6.85 1.81 9.56
N THR A 198 5.75 2.14 10.23
CA THR A 198 5.54 3.47 10.79
C THR A 198 5.64 3.42 12.31
N SER A 199 6.34 4.38 12.90
CA SER A 199 6.49 4.48 14.35
C SER A 199 6.48 5.91 14.84
N GLN A 200 6.03 6.11 16.08
CA GLN A 200 6.19 7.36 16.80
C GLN A 200 7.53 7.40 17.53
N LEU A 201 8.09 6.24 17.84
CA LEU A 201 9.34 6.10 18.57
C LEU A 201 10.52 6.06 17.59
N PRO A 202 11.62 6.74 17.93
CA PRO A 202 12.91 6.56 17.26
C PRO A 202 13.36 5.10 17.30
N VAL A 203 14.13 4.67 16.29
CA VAL A 203 14.59 3.27 16.16
C VAL A 203 15.42 2.82 17.37
N GLU A 204 16.14 3.74 17.98
CA GLU A 204 16.98 3.53 19.14
C GLU A 204 16.22 2.96 20.36
N HIS A 205 14.91 3.21 20.44
CA HIS A 205 14.03 2.70 21.50
C HIS A 205 13.31 1.41 21.15
N TRP A 206 13.47 0.89 19.93
CA TRP A 206 12.73 -0.31 19.51
C TRP A 206 13.19 -1.56 20.21
N HIS A 207 14.48 -1.62 20.58
CA HIS A 207 15.03 -2.72 21.36
C HIS A 207 14.32 -2.88 22.72
N GLU A 208 14.09 -1.77 23.43
CA GLU A 208 13.37 -1.74 24.70
C GLU A 208 11.91 -2.20 24.56
N ILE A 209 11.23 -1.80 23.49
CA ILE A 209 9.85 -2.17 23.22
C ILE A 209 9.71 -3.65 22.88
N ILE A 210 10.65 -4.22 22.16
CA ILE A 210 10.70 -5.66 21.92
C ILE A 210 10.94 -6.40 23.24
N GLY A 211 11.80 -5.91 24.11
CA GLY A 211 11.94 -6.33 25.50
C GLY A 211 12.58 -7.71 25.71
N ASP A 212 13.25 -8.27 24.70
CA ASP A 212 14.09 -9.45 24.75
C ASP A 212 15.33 -9.20 23.91
N PRO A 213 16.54 -9.14 24.48
CA PRO A 213 17.74 -8.73 23.78
C PRO A 213 18.02 -9.58 22.52
N THR A 214 17.94 -10.88 22.63
CA THR A 214 18.27 -11.82 21.54
C THR A 214 17.28 -11.70 20.38
N LEU A 215 15.98 -11.65 20.70
CA LEU A 215 14.93 -11.51 19.68
C LEU A 215 14.94 -10.09 19.09
N ALA A 216 15.25 -9.08 19.89
CA ALA A 216 15.36 -7.70 19.41
C ALA A 216 16.48 -7.55 18.39
N ASP A 217 17.67 -8.06 18.70
CA ASP A 217 18.81 -8.04 17.77
C ASP A 217 18.44 -8.74 16.47
N ALA A 218 17.86 -9.92 16.54
CA ALA A 218 17.47 -10.70 15.35
C ALA A 218 16.40 -10.00 14.49
N ILE A 219 15.38 -9.41 15.10
CA ILE A 219 14.31 -8.67 14.41
C ILE A 219 14.85 -7.39 13.78
N LEU A 220 15.62 -6.60 14.56
CA LEU A 220 16.10 -5.30 14.12
C LEU A 220 17.19 -5.42 13.05
N ASP A 221 18.03 -6.44 13.11
CA ASP A 221 19.00 -6.71 12.05
C ASP A 221 18.31 -6.86 10.69
N ARG A 222 17.25 -7.66 10.61
CA ARG A 222 16.50 -7.89 9.38
C ARG A 222 15.67 -6.70 8.92
N LEU A 223 15.19 -5.89 9.86
CA LEU A 223 14.28 -4.78 9.56
C LEU A 223 15.00 -3.49 9.25
N VAL A 224 16.09 -3.19 9.97
CA VAL A 224 16.73 -1.87 10.01
C VAL A 224 17.96 -1.77 9.14
N HIS A 225 18.71 -2.86 8.99
CA HIS A 225 20.04 -2.84 8.37
C HIS A 225 20.02 -2.37 6.89
N ASN A 226 19.03 -2.79 6.11
CA ASN A 226 18.87 -2.39 4.70
C ASN A 226 17.73 -1.39 4.48
N ALA A 227 17.31 -0.64 5.52
CA ALA A 227 16.15 0.21 5.47
C ALA A 227 16.46 1.64 5.06
N HIS A 228 15.62 2.20 4.21
CA HIS A 228 15.49 3.65 4.08
C HIS A 228 14.81 4.24 5.32
N ARG A 229 15.25 5.41 5.77
CA ARG A 229 14.67 6.10 6.93
C ARG A 229 14.08 7.43 6.50
N LEU A 230 12.78 7.60 6.69
CA LEU A 230 12.04 8.83 6.46
C LEU A 230 11.62 9.41 7.80
N THR A 231 12.34 10.41 8.28
CA THR A 231 12.07 11.04 9.58
C THR A 231 11.23 12.29 9.38
N LEU A 232 10.02 12.29 9.94
CA LEU A 232 9.09 13.41 9.91
C LEU A 232 9.15 14.16 11.24
N LYS A 233 9.01 15.49 11.19
CA LYS A 233 9.06 16.40 12.35
C LYS A 233 7.86 17.36 12.31
N GLY A 234 7.71 18.15 13.35
CA GLY A 234 6.72 19.23 13.40
C GLY A 234 5.38 18.83 14.01
N ASP A 235 4.42 19.74 13.91
CA ASP A 235 3.12 19.64 14.55
C ASP A 235 2.13 18.74 13.81
N SER A 236 1.09 18.35 14.52
CA SER A 236 0.02 17.53 13.96
C SER A 236 -0.75 18.26 12.84
N LEU A 237 -0.64 17.75 11.63
CA LEU A 237 -1.41 18.25 10.47
C LEU A 237 -2.92 18.11 10.67
N ARG A 238 -3.37 17.11 11.44
CA ARG A 238 -4.79 16.95 11.81
C ARG A 238 -5.27 18.08 12.70
N LYS A 239 -4.46 18.52 13.69
CA LYS A 239 -4.79 19.66 14.54
C LYS A 239 -4.84 20.97 13.73
N ALA A 240 -3.89 21.13 12.79
CA ALA A 240 -3.85 22.30 11.92
C ALA A 240 -5.08 22.34 10.98
N ALA A 241 -5.47 21.21 10.39
CA ALA A 241 -6.68 21.12 9.56
C ALA A 241 -7.97 21.42 10.35
N ALA A 242 -8.11 20.84 11.54
CA ALA A 242 -9.28 21.08 12.40
C ALA A 242 -9.37 22.56 12.87
N LYS A 243 -8.21 23.22 13.06
CA LYS A 243 -8.19 24.67 13.41
C LYS A 243 -8.61 25.55 12.24
N ARG A 244 -8.21 25.22 11.01
CA ARG A 244 -8.64 25.95 9.80
C ARG A 244 -10.15 25.81 9.59
N GLN A 245 -10.67 24.60 9.69
CA GLN A 245 -12.10 24.32 9.51
C GLN A 245 -12.97 25.10 10.50
N LYS A 246 -12.52 25.24 11.76
CA LYS A 246 -13.24 26.07 12.75
C LYS A 246 -13.21 27.57 12.44
N LEU A 247 -12.14 28.07 11.82
CA LEU A 247 -12.03 29.47 11.41
C LEU A 247 -12.90 29.78 10.19
N ASP A 248 -13.08 28.79 9.31
CA ASP A 248 -13.93 28.91 8.11
C ASP A 248 -15.43 28.78 8.46
N ASP A 249 -15.76 28.11 9.58
CA ASP A 249 -17.14 27.93 10.08
C ASP A 249 -17.62 29.06 11.05
N GLU A 250 -16.75 29.99 11.47
CA GLU A 250 -17.15 31.17 12.24
C GLU A 250 -17.77 32.22 11.28
N PRO A 251 -19.07 32.55 11.40
CA PRO A 251 -19.68 33.57 10.56
C PRO A 251 -18.99 34.90 10.80
N ALA A 252 -18.61 35.56 9.71
CA ALA A 252 -18.12 36.94 9.74
C ALA A 252 -19.16 37.82 10.40
N ASN A 253 -18.83 38.34 11.55
CA ASN A 253 -19.67 39.28 12.33
C ASN A 253 -19.61 40.68 11.69
#